data_6fafe2b72ce376383d0c10eb20758696
#
_entry.id   6fafe2b72ce376383d0c10eb20758696
#
_cell.length_a   1.000
_cell.length_b   1.000
_cell.length_c   1.000
_cell.angle_alpha   90.00
_cell.angle_beta   90.00
_cell.angle_gamma   90.00
#
_symmetry.space_group_name_H-M   'P 1'
#
loop_
_entity.id
_entity.type
_entity.pdbx_description
1 polymer ?
#
loop_
_entity_poly.entity_id
_entity_poly.type
_entity_poly.pdbx_seq_one_letter_code
_entity_poly.pdbx_strand_id
1 'polypeptide(L)'
;MAASQSPANSLARRVRDALNGIRPALQMDGGDCELVEVSDDGTAKVLLKGACTGCPASSMTVTMGIERRLKASVPEITRVVAV
;
A
#
# COMPACT_ATOMS: atom_id res chain seq x y z
N MET A 1 22.85 -6.12 -9.97
CA MET A 1 22.56 -6.65 -9.41
C MET A 1 21.88 -7.24 -8.26
N ALA A 2 21.91 -8.51 -8.17
CA ALA A 2 21.23 -9.27 -7.15
C ALA A 2 21.68 -8.85 -5.76
N ALA A 3 22.91 -8.44 -5.64
CA ALA A 3 23.48 -8.07 -4.34
C ALA A 3 22.78 -6.88 -3.70
N SER A 4 22.13 -6.03 -4.51
CA SER A 4 21.43 -4.89 -3.98
C SER A 4 20.01 -5.20 -3.58
N GLN A 5 19.55 -6.43 -3.81
CA GLN A 5 18.19 -6.82 -3.55
C GLN A 5 18.08 -7.49 -2.18
N SER A 6 17.88 -6.69 -1.14
CA SER A 6 17.57 -7.26 0.16
C SER A 6 16.14 -7.78 0.15
N PRO A 7 15.78 -8.69 1.07
CA PRO A 7 14.39 -9.13 1.17
C PRO A 7 13.41 -7.98 1.36
N ALA A 8 13.80 -6.96 2.12
CA ALA A 8 12.94 -5.79 2.32
C ALA A 8 12.71 -5.04 1.02
N ASN A 9 13.75 -4.90 0.18
CA ASN A 9 13.61 -4.22 -1.10
C ASN A 9 12.72 -5.01 -2.05
N SER A 10 12.87 -6.32 -2.07
CA SER A 10 12.03 -7.17 -2.91
C SER A 10 10.57 -7.09 -2.47
N LEU A 11 10.34 -7.09 -1.17
CA LEU A 11 9.00 -6.99 -0.64
C LEU A 11 8.38 -5.63 -0.98
N ALA A 12 9.15 -4.56 -0.83
CA ALA A 12 8.68 -3.22 -1.17
C ALA A 12 8.31 -3.12 -2.65
N ARG A 13 9.10 -3.73 -3.52
CA ARG A 13 8.81 -3.72 -4.96
C ARG A 13 7.50 -4.46 -5.24
N ARG A 14 7.32 -5.61 -4.63
CA ARG A 14 6.10 -6.40 -4.83
C ARG A 14 4.87 -5.65 -4.33
N VAL A 15 5.00 -4.98 -3.20
CA VAL A 15 3.92 -4.17 -2.64
C VAL A 15 3.62 -2.99 -3.57
N ARG A 16 4.66 -2.33 -4.09
CA ARG A 16 4.46 -1.22 -5.02
C ARG A 16 3.73 -1.67 -6.27
N ASP A 17 4.11 -2.82 -6.82
CA ASP A 17 3.46 -3.35 -8.01
C ASP A 17 1.99 -3.67 -7.73
N ALA A 18 1.71 -4.24 -6.56
CA ALA A 18 0.33 -4.52 -6.17
C ALA A 18 -0.47 -3.23 -5.99
N LEU A 19 0.14 -2.21 -5.38
CA LEU A 19 -0.52 -0.91 -5.23
C LEU A 19 -0.83 -0.28 -6.58
N ASN A 20 0.06 -0.41 -7.54
CA ASN A 20 -0.17 0.14 -8.88
C ASN A 20 -1.41 -0.45 -9.52
N GLY A 21 -1.78 -1.67 -9.17
CA GLY A 21 -3.02 -2.28 -9.62
C GLY A 21 -4.26 -1.76 -8.90
N ILE A 22 -4.08 -1.19 -7.72
CA ILE A 22 -5.18 -0.65 -6.92
C ILE A 22 -5.43 0.82 -7.23
N ARG A 23 -4.37 1.56 -7.56
CA ARG A 23 -4.44 3.01 -7.75
C ARG A 23 -5.48 3.47 -8.75
N PRO A 24 -5.67 2.81 -9.92
CA PRO A 24 -6.70 3.26 -10.85
C PRO A 24 -8.09 3.34 -10.24
N ALA A 25 -8.44 2.39 -9.39
CA ALA A 25 -9.74 2.41 -8.73
C ALA A 25 -9.87 3.60 -7.78
N LEU A 26 -8.79 3.91 -7.05
CA LEU A 26 -8.78 5.06 -6.17
C LEU A 26 -8.86 6.36 -6.94
N GLN A 27 -8.16 6.43 -8.07
CA GLN A 27 -8.14 7.62 -8.91
C GLN A 27 -9.52 7.92 -9.49
N MET A 28 -10.29 6.88 -9.79
CA MET A 28 -11.66 7.07 -10.27
C MET A 28 -12.54 7.75 -9.22
N ASP A 29 -12.22 7.56 -7.95
CA ASP A 29 -12.96 8.19 -6.86
C ASP A 29 -12.34 9.51 -6.43
N GLY A 30 -11.36 10.00 -7.18
CA GLY A 30 -10.70 11.27 -6.89
C GLY A 30 -9.57 11.18 -5.89
N GLY A 31 -9.15 9.96 -5.53
CA GLY A 31 -8.05 9.75 -4.60
C GLY A 31 -6.87 9.08 -5.26
N ASP A 32 -5.88 8.75 -4.44
CA ASP A 32 -4.71 8.01 -4.85
C ASP A 32 -3.98 7.54 -3.60
N CYS A 33 -2.99 6.69 -3.78
CA CYS A 33 -2.12 6.28 -2.69
C CYS A 33 -0.72 6.04 -3.22
N GLU A 34 0.24 6.10 -2.30
CA GLU A 34 1.64 5.96 -2.64
C GLU A 34 2.33 5.17 -1.53
N LEU A 35 3.20 4.24 -1.90
CA LEU A 35 3.94 3.46 -0.92
C LEU A 35 5.06 4.33 -0.33
N VAL A 36 5.09 4.42 1.00
CA VAL A 36 6.14 5.14 1.71
C VAL A 36 7.27 4.18 2.09
N GLU A 37 6.92 3.08 2.74
CA GLU A 37 7.92 2.07 3.10
C GLU A 37 7.24 0.78 3.52
N VAL A 38 8.01 -0.29 3.56
CA VAL A 38 7.57 -1.58 4.08
C VAL A 38 8.56 -1.99 5.16
N SER A 39 8.03 -2.29 6.35
CA SER A 39 8.86 -2.72 7.47
C SER A 39 9.11 -4.24 7.39
N ASP A 40 10.12 -4.68 8.11
CA ASP A 40 10.50 -6.09 8.11
C ASP A 40 9.39 -7.00 8.66
N ASP A 41 8.51 -6.44 9.49
CA ASP A 41 7.42 -7.21 10.08
C ASP A 41 6.21 -7.33 9.13
N GLY A 42 6.30 -6.80 7.94
CA GLY A 42 5.21 -6.86 6.97
C GLY A 42 4.24 -5.70 7.04
N THR A 43 4.60 -4.61 7.71
CA THR A 43 3.75 -3.42 7.74
C THR A 43 4.05 -2.54 6.53
N ALA A 44 3.04 -2.26 5.71
CA ALA A 44 3.17 -1.36 4.57
C ALA A 44 2.63 0.01 4.97
N LYS A 45 3.46 1.03 4.85
CA LYS A 45 3.06 2.41 5.12
C LYS A 45 2.73 3.08 3.81
N VAL A 46 1.53 3.63 3.72
CA VAL A 46 1.07 4.28 2.51
C VAL A 46 0.64 5.71 2.80
N LEU A 47 0.83 6.57 1.82
CA LEU A 47 0.38 7.95 1.88
C LEU A 47 -0.87 8.06 1.02
N LEU A 48 -1.99 8.42 1.63
CA LEU A 48 -3.25 8.63 0.91
C LEU A 48 -3.31 10.06 0.40
N LYS A 49 -3.89 10.24 -0.79
CA LYS A 49 -3.97 11.54 -1.45
C LYS A 49 -5.38 11.80 -1.94
N GLY A 50 -5.69 13.08 -2.13
CA GLY A 50 -6.96 13.50 -2.72
C GLY A 50 -8.14 13.20 -1.81
N ALA A 51 -9.22 12.69 -2.40
CA ALA A 51 -10.43 12.42 -1.66
C ALA A 51 -10.26 11.40 -0.54
N CYS A 52 -9.19 10.61 -0.56
CA CYS A 52 -8.94 9.62 0.47
C CYS A 52 -8.43 10.20 1.77
N THR A 53 -8.12 11.50 1.81
CA THR A 53 -7.52 12.13 3.00
C THR A 53 -8.48 13.00 3.78
N GLY A 54 -9.66 13.28 3.25
CA GLY A 54 -10.54 14.30 3.84
C GLY A 54 -11.37 13.84 5.02
N CYS A 55 -11.54 12.54 5.20
CA CYS A 55 -12.43 12.01 6.23
C CYS A 55 -11.78 10.80 6.90
N PRO A 56 -11.65 10.81 8.23
CA PRO A 56 -11.04 9.68 8.93
C PRO A 56 -11.71 8.34 8.65
N ALA A 57 -13.04 8.33 8.57
CA ALA A 57 -13.77 7.11 8.29
C ALA A 57 -13.46 6.59 6.88
N SER A 58 -13.41 7.49 5.89
CA SER A 58 -13.07 7.12 4.53
C SER A 58 -11.64 6.60 4.44
N SER A 59 -10.71 7.26 5.14
CA SER A 59 -9.32 6.82 5.16
C SER A 59 -9.18 5.43 5.75
N MET A 60 -9.92 5.14 6.82
CA MET A 60 -9.90 3.83 7.44
C MET A 60 -10.42 2.77 6.47
N THR A 61 -11.55 3.04 5.80
CA THR A 61 -12.14 2.12 4.86
C THR A 61 -11.20 1.84 3.69
N VAL A 62 -10.57 2.89 3.16
CA VAL A 62 -9.62 2.76 2.05
C VAL A 62 -8.42 1.94 2.50
N THR A 63 -7.89 2.22 3.70
CA THR A 63 -6.74 1.50 4.22
C THR A 63 -7.05 0.01 4.38
N MET A 64 -8.22 -0.32 4.88
CA MET A 64 -8.64 -1.72 5.03
C MET A 64 -8.78 -2.41 3.68
N GLY A 65 -9.31 -1.71 2.69
CA GLY A 65 -9.43 -2.25 1.34
C GLY A 65 -8.08 -2.51 0.71
N ILE A 66 -7.16 -1.59 0.89
CA ILE A 66 -5.79 -1.74 0.39
C ILE A 66 -5.11 -2.91 1.10
N GLU A 67 -5.27 -3.00 2.41
CA GLU A 67 -4.68 -4.09 3.18
C GLU A 67 -5.16 -5.44 2.68
N ARG A 68 -6.45 -5.59 2.47
CA ARG A 68 -7.02 -6.85 1.99
C ARG A 68 -6.42 -7.23 0.64
N ARG A 69 -6.34 -6.27 -0.28
CA ARG A 69 -5.81 -6.54 -1.61
C ARG A 69 -4.33 -6.84 -1.57
N LEU A 70 -3.58 -6.11 -0.75
CA LEU A 70 -2.15 -6.36 -0.64
C LEU A 70 -1.87 -7.73 -0.04
N LYS A 71 -2.63 -8.12 0.98
CA LYS A 71 -2.45 -9.45 1.57
C LYS A 71 -2.72 -10.56 0.58
N ALA A 72 -3.68 -10.36 -0.31
CA ALA A 72 -3.99 -11.35 -1.33
C ALA A 72 -2.87 -11.47 -2.35
N SER A 73 -2.25 -10.35 -2.73
CA SER A 73 -1.18 -10.33 -3.73
C SER A 73 0.19 -10.59 -3.12
N VAL A 74 0.41 -10.11 -1.90
CA VAL A 74 1.69 -10.21 -1.20
C VAL A 74 1.41 -10.75 0.21
N PRO A 75 1.40 -12.07 0.37
CA PRO A 75 1.03 -12.68 1.67
C PRO A 75 1.93 -12.28 2.83
N GLU A 76 3.14 -11.80 2.54
CA GLU A 76 4.05 -11.34 3.58
C GLU A 76 3.59 -10.08 4.29
N ILE A 77 2.68 -9.34 3.68
CA ILE A 77 2.14 -8.15 4.31
C ILE A 77 1.17 -8.56 5.43
N THR A 78 1.38 -8.02 6.62
CA THR A 78 0.54 -8.31 7.77
C THR A 78 -0.47 -7.20 8.01
N ARG A 79 -0.13 -5.95 7.65
CA ARG A 79 -1.07 -4.85 7.78
C ARG A 79 -0.62 -3.65 6.96
N VAL A 80 -1.54 -2.73 6.76
CA VAL A 80 -1.30 -1.49 6.04
C VAL A 80 -1.70 -0.33 6.96
N VAL A 81 -0.86 0.69 7.03
CA VAL A 81 -1.16 1.88 7.79
C VAL A 81 -1.01 3.10 6.89
N ALA A 82 -1.88 4.07 7.10
CA ALA A 82 -1.81 5.35 6.40
C ALA A 82 -0.99 6.32 7.23
N VAL A 83 -0.10 7.04 6.57
CA VAL A 83 0.75 8.02 7.24
C VAL A 83 0.47 9.42 6.71
#